data_c56bf2c9d12776d9e6e17619ef6a8ed5
#
_entry.id   c56bf2c9d12776d9e6e17619ef6a8ed5
#
_cell.length_a   1.000
_cell.length_b   1.000
_cell.length_c   1.000
_cell.angle_alpha   90.00
_cell.angle_beta   90.00
_cell.angle_gamma   90.00
#
_symmetry.space_group_name_H-M   'P 1'
#
loop_
_entity.id
_entity.type
_entity.pdbx_description
1 polymer ?
#
loop_
_entity_poly.entity_id
_entity_poly.type
_entity_poly.pdbx_seq_one_letter_code
_entity_poly.pdbx_strand_id
1 'polypeptide(L)'
;ANWRQEAGGYGLHRARFRQLPTDTQILEAVLRIPNPRWRLAFGLMATYGLRNHEVFFCDLSALAEHGDRVIRVLPTTKTGEHQVWPFQPEWVDRFGLTTLGSHQEALPQIQTDLRRTTLQQVGRRVSEQFRRYSLPITPYDLRHAWAVRTIHIGLPDTVAARMMGHSVAIHTRTYHHWITRRDQQQAVDAALARQQA
;
A
#
# COMPACT_ATOMS: atom_id res chain seq x y z
N ALA A 1 29.12 -10.37 12.73
CA ALA A 1 28.25 -9.44 12.06
C ALA A 1 26.90 -9.40 12.79
N ASN A 2 26.50 -8.24 13.22
CA ASN A 2 25.41 -8.06 14.17
C ASN A 2 24.10 -7.88 13.39
N TRP A 3 23.57 -8.99 12.89
CA TRP A 3 22.32 -9.05 12.09
C TRP A 3 21.09 -8.42 12.79
N ARG A 4 21.11 -8.29 14.12
CA ARG A 4 20.03 -7.65 14.89
C ARG A 4 20.01 -6.13 14.75
N GLN A 5 21.14 -5.51 14.50
CA GLN A 5 21.21 -4.06 14.24
C GLN A 5 20.73 -3.70 12.83
N GLU A 6 20.96 -4.59 11.86
CA GLU A 6 20.52 -4.38 10.48
C GLU A 6 19.01 -4.57 10.32
N ALA A 7 18.41 -5.56 11.01
CA ALA A 7 16.97 -5.84 10.89
C ALA A 7 16.09 -4.79 11.58
N GLY A 8 16.53 -4.23 12.71
CA GLY A 8 15.76 -3.21 13.45
C GLY A 8 15.78 -1.81 12.85
N GLY A 9 16.84 -1.49 12.08
CA GLY A 9 17.02 -0.16 11.46
C GLY A 9 16.44 -0.02 10.06
N TYR A 10 16.15 -1.12 9.39
CA TYR A 10 15.89 -1.12 7.95
C TYR A 10 14.58 -0.43 7.55
N GLY A 11 13.52 -0.59 8.31
CA GLY A 11 12.24 0.09 8.06
C GLY A 11 12.21 1.54 8.54
N LEU A 12 12.69 1.79 9.76
CA LEU A 12 12.65 3.10 10.40
C LEU A 12 13.65 4.10 9.78
N HIS A 13 14.84 3.63 9.45
CA HIS A 13 15.89 4.49 8.88
C HIS A 13 15.54 4.93 7.45
N ARG A 14 15.03 4.02 6.63
CA ARG A 14 14.62 4.36 5.25
C ARG A 14 13.42 5.29 5.23
N ALA A 15 12.41 5.05 6.07
CA ALA A 15 11.25 5.92 6.16
C ALA A 15 11.61 7.33 6.66
N ARG A 16 12.61 7.45 7.53
CA ARG A 16 13.03 8.73 8.14
C ARG A 16 13.84 9.64 7.21
N PHE A 17 14.69 9.07 6.35
CA PHE A 17 15.63 9.83 5.53
C PHE A 17 15.30 9.83 4.06
N ARG A 18 14.39 8.97 3.62
CA ARG A 18 14.04 8.86 2.22
C ARG A 18 12.90 9.82 1.90
N GLN A 19 13.10 10.61 0.86
CA GLN A 19 12.02 11.42 0.32
C GLN A 19 10.99 10.52 -0.35
N LEU A 20 9.75 10.58 0.13
CA LEU A 20 8.66 9.79 -0.45
C LEU A 20 8.20 10.40 -1.77
N PRO A 21 7.74 9.57 -2.71
CA PRO A 21 7.24 10.06 -3.99
C PRO A 21 5.96 10.87 -3.80
N THR A 22 5.86 11.94 -4.57
CA THR A 22 4.60 12.68 -4.71
C THR A 22 3.60 11.90 -5.54
N ASP A 23 2.33 12.28 -5.48
CA ASP A 23 1.29 11.66 -6.32
C ASP A 23 1.65 11.78 -7.81
N THR A 24 2.15 12.94 -8.26
CA THR A 24 2.61 13.14 -9.64
C THR A 24 3.71 12.17 -10.01
N GLN A 25 4.71 11.99 -9.14
CA GLN A 25 5.81 11.05 -9.39
C GLN A 25 5.33 9.60 -9.47
N ILE A 26 4.34 9.21 -8.66
CA ILE A 26 3.72 7.88 -8.73
C ILE A 26 3.02 7.70 -10.08
N LEU A 27 2.22 8.67 -10.50
CA LEU A 27 1.50 8.61 -11.77
C LEU A 27 2.43 8.62 -12.99
N GLU A 28 3.57 9.28 -12.90
CA GLU A 28 4.60 9.26 -13.94
C GLU A 28 5.36 7.93 -13.97
N ALA A 29 5.64 7.35 -12.81
CA ALA A 29 6.39 6.10 -12.72
C ALA A 29 5.68 4.94 -13.42
N VAL A 30 4.36 4.83 -13.31
CA VAL A 30 3.59 3.77 -13.97
C VAL A 30 3.73 3.80 -15.49
N LEU A 31 3.95 4.97 -16.07
CA LEU A 31 4.12 5.12 -17.52
C LEU A 31 5.40 4.46 -18.06
N ARG A 32 6.36 4.18 -17.18
CA ARG A 32 7.60 3.46 -17.54
C ARG A 32 7.41 1.95 -17.64
N ILE A 33 6.27 1.42 -17.19
CA ILE A 33 5.98 0.00 -17.18
C ILE A 33 5.30 -0.35 -18.51
N PRO A 34 5.98 -1.08 -19.43
CA PRO A 34 5.37 -1.42 -20.72
C PRO A 34 4.31 -2.53 -20.62
N ASN A 35 4.42 -3.41 -19.63
CA ASN A 35 3.54 -4.55 -19.45
C ASN A 35 2.27 -4.15 -18.69
N PRO A 36 1.07 -4.28 -19.30
CA PRO A 36 -0.19 -3.86 -18.66
C PRO A 36 -0.52 -4.63 -17.39
N ARG A 37 -0.09 -5.89 -17.26
CA ARG A 37 -0.29 -6.69 -16.05
C ARG A 37 0.46 -6.10 -14.86
N TRP A 38 1.71 -5.68 -15.07
CA TRP A 38 2.53 -5.06 -14.03
C TRP A 38 2.08 -3.63 -13.71
N ARG A 39 1.47 -2.92 -14.66
CA ARG A 39 0.80 -1.63 -14.37
C ARG A 39 -0.36 -1.82 -13.38
N LEU A 40 -1.15 -2.88 -13.52
CA LEU A 40 -2.22 -3.20 -12.58
C LEU A 40 -1.68 -3.53 -11.19
N ALA A 41 -0.63 -4.33 -11.10
CA ALA A 41 0.03 -4.62 -9.83
C ALA A 41 0.56 -3.34 -9.16
N PHE A 42 1.21 -2.48 -9.92
CA PHE A 42 1.66 -1.17 -9.44
C PHE A 42 0.49 -0.33 -8.91
N GLY A 43 -0.58 -0.24 -9.70
CA GLY A 43 -1.78 0.52 -9.34
C GLY A 43 -2.43 0.03 -8.05
N LEU A 44 -2.50 -1.28 -7.81
CA LEU A 44 -3.00 -1.84 -6.56
C LEU A 44 -2.15 -1.42 -5.37
N MET A 45 -0.84 -1.49 -5.48
CA MET A 45 0.05 -1.07 -4.39
C MET A 45 -0.06 0.42 -4.11
N ALA A 46 -0.12 1.23 -5.16
CA ALA A 46 -0.24 2.68 -5.03
C ALA A 46 -1.57 3.11 -4.40
N THR A 47 -2.66 2.48 -4.81
CA THR A 47 -4.02 2.85 -4.40
C THR A 47 -4.39 2.33 -3.02
N TYR A 48 -3.90 1.15 -2.65
CA TYR A 48 -4.28 0.44 -1.41
C TYR A 48 -3.13 0.27 -0.41
N GLY A 49 -1.93 0.71 -0.72
CA GLY A 49 -0.79 0.63 0.20
C GLY A 49 -0.34 -0.79 0.52
N LEU A 50 -0.58 -1.74 -0.37
CA LEU A 50 -0.28 -3.16 -0.15
C LEU A 50 1.22 -3.42 -0.01
N ARG A 51 1.58 -4.44 0.78
CA ARG A 51 2.91 -5.05 0.70
C ARG A 51 3.07 -5.68 -0.68
N ASN A 52 4.30 -5.78 -1.15
CA ASN A 52 4.60 -6.30 -2.50
C ASN A 52 3.98 -7.67 -2.77
N HIS A 53 4.04 -8.62 -1.82
CA HIS A 53 3.44 -9.95 -2.01
C HIS A 53 1.90 -9.93 -1.91
N GLU A 54 1.31 -9.00 -1.16
CA GLU A 54 -0.13 -8.97 -0.89
C GLU A 54 -0.97 -8.76 -2.15
N VAL A 55 -0.39 -8.18 -3.20
CA VAL A 55 -1.05 -7.99 -4.50
C VAL A 55 -1.68 -9.28 -5.02
N PHE A 56 -1.04 -10.42 -4.76
CA PHE A 56 -1.46 -11.73 -5.25
C PHE A 56 -2.31 -12.52 -4.25
N PHE A 57 -2.59 -11.95 -3.08
CA PHE A 57 -3.34 -12.60 -2.00
C PHE A 57 -4.50 -11.71 -1.52
N CYS A 58 -5.25 -11.18 -2.47
CA CYS A 58 -6.41 -10.32 -2.22
C CYS A 58 -7.67 -10.91 -2.85
N ASP A 59 -8.80 -10.65 -2.21
CA ASP A 59 -10.10 -10.71 -2.86
C ASP A 59 -10.38 -9.33 -3.46
N LEU A 60 -10.41 -9.26 -4.78
CA LEU A 60 -10.58 -8.03 -5.57
C LEU A 60 -11.99 -7.91 -6.16
N SER A 61 -12.91 -8.78 -5.79
CA SER A 61 -14.26 -8.84 -6.38
C SER A 61 -15.04 -7.53 -6.22
N ALA A 62 -14.79 -6.78 -5.15
CA ALA A 62 -15.44 -5.50 -4.90
C ALA A 62 -15.00 -4.37 -5.86
N LEU A 63 -14.00 -4.61 -6.70
CA LEU A 63 -13.59 -3.71 -7.78
C LEU A 63 -14.50 -3.81 -9.02
N ALA A 64 -15.30 -4.85 -9.12
CA ALA A 64 -16.27 -5.00 -10.20
C ALA A 64 -17.28 -3.84 -10.20
N GLU A 65 -17.94 -3.66 -11.34
CA GLU A 65 -18.99 -2.65 -11.49
C GLU A 65 -20.02 -2.77 -10.37
N HIS A 66 -20.39 -1.63 -9.76
CA HIS A 66 -21.27 -1.52 -8.59
C HIS A 66 -20.70 -2.06 -7.26
N GLY A 67 -19.45 -2.50 -7.22
CA GLY A 67 -18.77 -2.83 -5.96
C GLY A 67 -18.37 -1.57 -5.17
N ASP A 68 -18.11 -1.76 -3.88
CA ASP A 68 -17.75 -0.65 -2.97
C ASP A 68 -16.25 -0.27 -3.02
N ARG A 69 -15.46 -0.98 -3.83
CA ARG A 69 -14.02 -0.79 -4.01
C ARG A 69 -13.18 -1.05 -2.75
N VAL A 70 -13.75 -1.66 -1.74
CA VAL A 70 -13.04 -2.11 -0.55
C VAL A 70 -12.48 -3.49 -0.83
N ILE A 71 -11.16 -3.62 -0.90
CA ILE A 71 -10.52 -4.91 -1.14
C ILE A 71 -10.25 -5.63 0.19
N ARG A 72 -10.13 -6.96 0.13
CA ARG A 72 -9.77 -7.78 1.27
C ARG A 72 -8.40 -8.41 1.03
N VAL A 73 -7.47 -8.15 1.95
CA VAL A 73 -6.21 -8.88 1.98
C VAL A 73 -6.47 -10.19 2.70
N LEU A 74 -6.22 -11.30 2.01
CA LEU A 74 -6.51 -12.64 2.54
C LEU A 74 -5.50 -13.03 3.62
N PRO A 75 -5.89 -13.88 4.59
CA PRO A 75 -4.98 -14.30 5.64
C PRO A 75 -3.81 -15.08 5.04
N THR A 76 -2.61 -14.62 5.32
CA THR A 76 -1.37 -15.35 5.14
C THR A 76 -0.83 -15.71 6.52
N THR A 77 0.19 -16.51 6.62
CA THR A 77 0.61 -17.17 7.88
C THR A 77 0.82 -16.25 9.11
N LYS A 78 0.90 -14.91 8.97
CA LYS A 78 1.22 -13.99 10.07
C LYS A 78 0.21 -12.86 10.29
N THR A 79 -0.60 -12.55 9.29
CA THR A 79 -1.58 -11.46 9.40
C THR A 79 -2.97 -12.00 9.07
N GLY A 80 -3.93 -11.66 9.91
CA GLY A 80 -5.33 -11.98 9.65
C GLY A 80 -5.85 -11.24 8.43
N GLU A 81 -7.03 -11.67 7.96
CA GLU A 81 -7.75 -10.95 6.91
C GLU A 81 -8.04 -9.52 7.35
N HIS A 82 -7.82 -8.57 6.47
CA HIS A 82 -8.16 -7.18 6.71
C HIS A 82 -8.65 -6.50 5.43
N GLN A 83 -9.49 -5.48 5.61
CA GLN A 83 -10.06 -4.70 4.53
C GLN A 83 -9.25 -3.42 4.35
N VAL A 84 -9.16 -2.97 3.09
CA VAL A 84 -8.45 -1.74 2.74
C VAL A 84 -9.31 -0.88 1.82
N TRP A 85 -9.46 0.39 2.19
CA TRP A 85 -10.13 1.41 1.39
C TRP A 85 -9.12 2.18 0.54
N PRO A 86 -9.51 2.65 -0.66
CA PRO A 86 -8.65 3.49 -1.47
C PRO A 86 -8.71 4.95 -0.97
N PHE A 87 -7.54 5.57 -0.72
CA PHE A 87 -7.50 6.99 -0.32
C PHE A 87 -7.24 7.97 -1.45
N GLN A 88 -7.07 7.49 -2.64
CA GLN A 88 -7.20 8.20 -3.89
C GLN A 88 -8.22 7.42 -4.72
N PRO A 89 -9.54 7.55 -4.44
CA PRO A 89 -10.55 6.70 -5.10
C PRO A 89 -10.53 6.82 -6.62
N GLU A 90 -10.18 7.98 -7.15
CA GLU A 90 -10.03 8.23 -8.58
C GLU A 90 -8.92 7.40 -9.23
N TRP A 91 -7.95 6.92 -8.45
CA TRP A 91 -6.88 6.05 -8.97
C TRP A 91 -7.38 4.65 -9.32
N VAL A 92 -8.48 4.21 -8.75
CA VAL A 92 -9.10 2.94 -9.14
C VAL A 92 -9.42 2.95 -10.63
N ASP A 93 -10.01 4.04 -11.11
CA ASP A 93 -10.32 4.21 -12.53
C ASP A 93 -9.07 4.54 -13.35
N ARG A 94 -8.22 5.40 -12.82
CA ARG A 94 -7.01 5.84 -13.51
C ARG A 94 -6.04 4.70 -13.83
N PHE A 95 -5.88 3.75 -12.91
CA PHE A 95 -5.05 2.57 -13.13
C PHE A 95 -5.80 1.40 -13.79
N GLY A 96 -7.08 1.56 -14.08
CA GLY A 96 -7.89 0.50 -14.68
C GLY A 96 -8.16 -0.69 -13.76
N LEU A 97 -8.17 -0.48 -12.45
CA LEU A 97 -8.26 -1.54 -11.46
C LEU A 97 -9.62 -2.24 -11.44
N THR A 98 -10.68 -1.61 -11.97
CA THR A 98 -12.02 -2.20 -12.05
C THR A 98 -12.04 -3.51 -12.84
N THR A 99 -11.17 -3.65 -13.83
CA THR A 99 -10.99 -4.91 -14.57
C THR A 99 -10.73 -6.10 -13.65
N LEU A 100 -9.99 -5.89 -12.57
CA LEU A 100 -9.61 -6.94 -11.63
C LEU A 100 -10.78 -7.51 -10.83
N GLY A 101 -11.89 -6.80 -10.75
CA GLY A 101 -13.10 -7.29 -10.10
C GLY A 101 -13.69 -8.53 -10.77
N SER A 102 -13.62 -8.60 -12.09
CA SER A 102 -14.11 -9.72 -12.89
C SER A 102 -13.00 -10.57 -13.52
N HIS A 103 -11.80 -10.00 -13.69
CA HIS A 103 -10.66 -10.60 -14.39
C HIS A 103 -9.39 -10.49 -13.55
N GLN A 104 -9.36 -11.16 -12.42
CA GLN A 104 -8.18 -11.14 -11.54
C GLN A 104 -6.95 -11.75 -12.23
N GLU A 105 -7.16 -12.62 -13.20
CA GLU A 105 -6.12 -13.19 -14.05
C GLU A 105 -5.39 -12.15 -14.92
N ALA A 106 -5.88 -10.91 -14.98
CA ALA A 106 -5.19 -9.80 -15.63
C ALA A 106 -3.94 -9.32 -14.86
N LEU A 107 -3.78 -9.73 -13.59
CA LEU A 107 -2.54 -9.53 -12.85
C LEU A 107 -1.40 -10.39 -13.44
N PRO A 108 -0.14 -10.05 -13.14
CA PRO A 108 0.98 -10.89 -13.57
C PRO A 108 0.81 -12.32 -13.10
N GLN A 109 1.07 -13.28 -14.00
CA GLN A 109 0.96 -14.70 -13.70
C GLN A 109 2.32 -15.21 -13.22
N ILE A 110 2.52 -15.20 -11.91
CA ILE A 110 3.73 -15.69 -11.24
C ILE A 110 3.38 -16.85 -10.32
N GLN A 111 4.38 -17.55 -9.82
CA GLN A 111 4.16 -18.62 -8.84
C GLN A 111 3.66 -18.02 -7.54
N THR A 112 2.44 -18.39 -7.12
CA THR A 112 1.81 -17.96 -5.86
C THR A 112 1.40 -19.12 -4.96
N ASP A 113 1.62 -20.35 -5.41
CA ASP A 113 1.34 -21.55 -4.61
C ASP A 113 2.38 -21.65 -3.48
N LEU A 114 1.95 -21.39 -2.25
CA LEU A 114 2.83 -21.39 -1.07
C LEU A 114 3.38 -22.78 -0.70
N ARG A 115 2.96 -23.83 -1.37
CA ARG A 115 3.62 -25.13 -1.31
C ARG A 115 4.90 -25.19 -2.15
N ARG A 116 5.07 -24.27 -3.11
CA ARG A 116 6.18 -24.21 -4.07
C ARG A 116 7.02 -22.95 -3.94
N THR A 117 6.53 -21.93 -3.30
CA THR A 117 7.23 -20.66 -3.09
C THR A 117 6.93 -20.12 -1.69
N THR A 118 7.52 -18.98 -1.35
CA THR A 118 7.28 -18.28 -0.08
C THR A 118 6.76 -16.87 -0.35
N LEU A 119 6.12 -16.27 0.65
CA LEU A 119 5.70 -14.87 0.56
C LEU A 119 6.87 -13.94 0.23
N GLN A 120 8.03 -14.22 0.82
CA GLN A 120 9.25 -13.44 0.57
C GLN A 120 9.70 -13.55 -0.88
N GLN A 121 9.64 -14.72 -1.48
CA GLN A 121 9.98 -14.92 -2.89
C GLN A 121 8.99 -14.24 -3.83
N VAL A 122 7.69 -14.30 -3.52
CA VAL A 122 6.66 -13.57 -4.27
C VAL A 122 6.94 -12.07 -4.22
N GLY A 123 7.19 -11.53 -3.05
CA GLY A 123 7.54 -10.12 -2.88
C GLY A 123 8.81 -9.72 -3.62
N ARG A 124 9.82 -10.59 -3.62
CA ARG A 124 11.07 -10.38 -4.36
C ARG A 124 10.82 -10.26 -5.86
N ARG A 125 9.93 -11.08 -6.42
CA ARG A 125 9.54 -10.99 -7.83
C ARG A 125 9.01 -9.60 -8.20
N VAL A 126 8.18 -9.03 -7.33
CA VAL A 126 7.64 -7.67 -7.54
C VAL A 126 8.75 -6.63 -7.49
N SER A 127 9.62 -6.69 -6.49
CA SER A 127 10.74 -5.75 -6.35
C SER A 127 11.74 -5.85 -7.51
N GLU A 128 12.02 -7.05 -7.99
CA GLU A 128 12.87 -7.28 -9.16
C GLU A 128 12.26 -6.66 -10.41
N GLN A 129 10.95 -6.74 -10.57
CA GLN A 129 10.27 -6.16 -11.71
C GLN A 129 10.36 -4.63 -11.70
N PHE A 130 10.24 -3.99 -10.53
CA PHE A 130 10.46 -2.56 -10.40
C PHE A 130 11.87 -2.16 -10.83
N ARG A 131 12.88 -2.91 -10.42
CA ARG A 131 14.28 -2.70 -10.84
C ARG A 131 14.45 -2.90 -12.34
N ARG A 132 13.85 -3.94 -12.89
CA ARG A 132 13.92 -4.24 -14.33
C ARG A 132 13.40 -3.08 -15.19
N TYR A 133 12.35 -2.41 -14.74
CA TYR A 133 11.80 -1.24 -15.43
C TYR A 133 12.49 0.07 -15.02
N SER A 134 13.55 0.00 -14.23
CA SER A 134 14.29 1.17 -13.74
C SER A 134 13.38 2.20 -13.09
N LEU A 135 12.40 1.75 -12.30
CA LEU A 135 11.51 2.67 -11.58
C LEU A 135 12.30 3.40 -10.50
N PRO A 136 12.08 4.73 -10.35
CA PRO A 136 12.77 5.53 -9.34
C PRO A 136 12.24 5.30 -7.93
N ILE A 137 11.21 4.47 -7.78
CA ILE A 137 10.55 4.17 -6.52
C ILE A 137 10.46 2.66 -6.32
N THR A 138 10.37 2.24 -5.06
CA THR A 138 10.20 0.84 -4.67
C THR A 138 8.76 0.55 -4.27
N PRO A 139 8.35 -0.72 -4.18
CA PRO A 139 7.03 -1.07 -3.63
C PRO A 139 6.80 -0.50 -2.22
N TYR A 140 7.83 -0.48 -1.37
CA TYR A 140 7.72 0.10 -0.03
C TYR A 140 7.49 1.60 -0.05
N ASP A 141 8.05 2.32 -1.03
CA ASP A 141 7.78 3.75 -1.19
C ASP A 141 6.30 4.02 -1.45
N LEU A 142 5.67 3.18 -2.25
CA LEU A 142 4.22 3.28 -2.50
C LEU A 142 3.42 3.05 -1.20
N ARG A 143 3.80 2.06 -0.43
CA ARG A 143 3.16 1.75 0.85
C ARG A 143 3.35 2.87 1.88
N HIS A 144 4.55 3.41 2.00
CA HIS A 144 4.82 4.54 2.89
C HIS A 144 4.08 5.80 2.45
N ALA A 145 4.02 6.08 1.16
CA ALA A 145 3.26 7.21 0.62
C ALA A 145 1.77 7.09 0.94
N TRP A 146 1.21 5.88 0.83
CA TRP A 146 -0.17 5.61 1.23
C TRP A 146 -0.39 5.88 2.73
N ALA A 147 0.50 5.39 3.58
CA ALA A 147 0.40 5.59 5.03
C ALA A 147 0.49 7.06 5.41
N VAL A 148 1.42 7.81 4.83
CA VAL A 148 1.55 9.25 5.09
C VAL A 148 0.33 10.02 4.60
N ARG A 149 -0.26 9.60 3.49
CA ARG A 149 -1.52 10.18 2.99
C ARG A 149 -2.65 9.99 4.00
N THR A 150 -2.75 8.84 4.68
CA THR A 150 -3.76 8.63 5.73
C THR A 150 -3.60 9.61 6.90
N ILE A 151 -2.38 9.97 7.24
CA ILE A 151 -2.08 10.97 8.27
C ILE A 151 -2.62 12.34 7.83
N HIS A 152 -2.28 12.77 6.62
CA HIS A 152 -2.64 14.10 6.12
C HIS A 152 -4.15 14.28 5.92
N ILE A 153 -4.89 13.22 5.66
CA ILE A 153 -6.37 13.27 5.59
C ILE A 153 -7.04 13.08 6.96
N GLY A 154 -6.25 12.81 8.01
CA GLY A 154 -6.76 12.71 9.38
C GLY A 154 -7.39 11.36 9.73
N LEU A 155 -7.01 10.27 9.08
CA LEU A 155 -7.48 8.95 9.45
C LEU A 155 -6.85 8.53 10.80
N PRO A 156 -7.65 8.04 11.78
CA PRO A 156 -7.08 7.57 13.04
C PRO A 156 -6.06 6.47 12.86
N ASP A 157 -4.97 6.51 13.64
CA ASP A 157 -3.87 5.54 13.58
C ASP A 157 -4.34 4.09 13.76
N THR A 158 -5.33 3.88 14.64
CA THR A 158 -5.92 2.55 14.87
C THR A 158 -6.56 1.96 13.61
N VAL A 159 -7.24 2.82 12.85
CA VAL A 159 -7.90 2.41 11.59
C VAL A 159 -6.86 2.18 10.50
N ALA A 160 -5.91 3.13 10.33
CA ALA A 160 -4.85 3.01 9.35
C ALA A 160 -3.99 1.76 9.59
N ALA A 161 -3.60 1.50 10.84
CA ALA A 161 -2.83 0.31 11.20
C ALA A 161 -3.56 -0.98 10.83
N ARG A 162 -4.87 -1.05 11.11
CA ARG A 162 -5.69 -2.21 10.74
C ARG A 162 -5.71 -2.44 9.24
N MET A 163 -5.87 -1.38 8.44
CA MET A 163 -5.84 -1.46 6.97
C MET A 163 -4.47 -1.90 6.44
N MET A 164 -3.39 -1.53 7.14
CA MET A 164 -2.04 -1.94 6.76
C MET A 164 -1.67 -3.34 7.28
N GLY A 165 -2.53 -3.96 8.11
CA GLY A 165 -2.28 -5.29 8.64
C GLY A 165 -1.12 -5.33 9.64
N HIS A 166 -0.92 -4.25 10.42
CA HIS A 166 0.07 -4.23 11.50
C HIS A 166 -0.50 -3.61 12.78
N SER A 167 0.22 -3.76 13.89
CA SER A 167 -0.21 -3.21 15.18
C SER A 167 -0.16 -1.68 15.19
N VAL A 168 -0.99 -1.06 16.04
CA VAL A 168 -0.97 0.39 16.25
C VAL A 168 0.40 0.84 16.74
N ALA A 169 1.06 0.08 17.60
CA ALA A 169 2.39 0.40 18.12
C ALA A 169 3.44 0.47 16.99
N ILE A 170 3.43 -0.49 16.07
CA ILE A 170 4.33 -0.49 14.90
C ILE A 170 3.99 0.68 13.99
N HIS A 171 2.71 0.92 13.73
CA HIS A 171 2.25 2.01 12.86
C HIS A 171 2.69 3.36 13.40
N THR A 172 2.39 3.65 14.65
CA THR A 172 2.74 4.91 15.31
C THR A 172 4.25 5.13 15.33
N ARG A 173 5.02 4.12 15.71
CA ARG A 173 6.49 4.19 15.73
C ARG A 173 7.07 4.48 14.36
N THR A 174 6.50 3.89 13.30
CA THR A 174 7.00 4.06 11.93
C THR A 174 6.65 5.43 11.37
N TYR A 175 5.44 5.95 11.63
CA TYR A 175 4.91 7.09 10.90
C TYR A 175 4.69 8.36 11.73
N HIS A 176 4.84 8.33 13.07
CA HIS A 176 4.54 9.49 13.94
C HIS A 176 5.29 10.78 13.56
N HIS A 177 6.49 10.68 13.03
CA HIS A 177 7.31 11.84 12.67
C HIS A 177 6.83 12.57 11.40
N TRP A 178 5.89 11.99 10.65
CA TRP A 178 5.23 12.69 9.53
C TRP A 178 4.03 13.53 9.96
N ILE A 179 3.59 13.42 11.22
CA ILE A 179 2.48 14.24 11.74
C ILE A 179 2.98 15.68 11.87
N THR A 180 2.34 16.61 11.14
CA THR A 180 2.65 18.03 11.20
C THR A 180 1.69 18.76 12.12
N ARG A 181 2.03 20.02 12.49
CA ARG A 181 1.11 20.89 13.21
C ARG A 181 -0.19 21.10 12.44
N ARG A 182 -0.13 21.20 11.12
CA ARG A 182 -1.31 21.31 10.28
C ARG A 182 -2.22 20.09 10.40
N ASP A 183 -1.65 18.89 10.44
CA ASP A 183 -2.40 17.64 10.63
C ASP A 183 -3.11 17.65 11.99
N GLN A 184 -2.42 18.09 13.05
CA GLN A 184 -3.01 18.22 14.39
C GLN A 184 -4.17 19.21 14.40
N GLN A 185 -4.01 20.37 13.78
CA GLN A 185 -5.06 21.39 13.71
C GLN A 185 -6.29 20.88 12.95
N GLN A 186 -6.08 20.23 11.82
CA GLN A 186 -7.16 19.62 11.02
C GLN A 186 -7.92 18.56 11.82
N ALA A 187 -7.21 17.73 12.57
CA ALA A 187 -7.84 16.70 13.41
C ALA A 187 -8.71 17.33 14.52
N VAL A 188 -8.22 18.38 15.16
CA VAL A 188 -8.99 19.14 16.17
C VAL A 188 -10.23 19.76 15.55
N ASP A 189 -10.08 20.45 14.42
CA ASP A 189 -11.20 21.11 13.74
C ASP A 189 -12.28 20.11 13.34
N ALA A 190 -11.89 18.95 12.80
CA ALA A 190 -12.82 17.89 12.43
C ALA A 190 -13.54 17.28 13.66
N ALA A 191 -12.83 17.10 14.75
CA ALA A 191 -13.41 16.58 15.99
C ALA A 191 -14.43 17.55 16.59
N LEU A 192 -14.11 18.84 16.61
CA LEU A 192 -15.02 19.88 17.10
C LEU A 192 -16.26 20.02 16.21
N ALA A 193 -16.09 19.91 14.88
CA ALA A 193 -17.22 19.95 13.95
C ALA A 193 -18.18 18.77 14.18
N ARG A 194 -17.67 17.57 14.46
CA ARG A 194 -18.48 16.40 14.78
C ARG A 194 -19.24 16.56 16.10
N GLN A 195 -18.66 17.24 17.07
CA GLN A 195 -19.30 17.51 18.36
C GLN A 195 -20.48 18.46 18.24
N GLN A 196 -20.46 19.36 17.26
CA GLN A 196 -21.53 20.34 17.01
C GLN A 196 -22.68 19.80 16.15
N ALA A 197 -22.49 18.67 15.51
CA ALA A 197 -23.50 17.99 14.71
C ALA A 197 -24.41 17.13 15.61
#